data_cf7f0f6749a900229ab5e27c2466a681
#
_entry.id   cf7f0f6749a900229ab5e27c2466a681
#
_cell.length_a   1.000
_cell.length_b   1.000
_cell.length_c   1.000
_cell.angle_alpha   90.00
_cell.angle_beta   90.00
_cell.angle_gamma   90.00
#
_symmetry.space_group_name_H-M   'P 1'
#
loop_
_entity.id
_entity.type
_entity.pdbx_description
1 polymer ?
#
loop_
_entity_poly.entity_id
_entity_poly.type
_entity_poly.pdbx_seq_one_letter_code
_entity_poly.pdbx_strand_id
1 'polypeptide(L)'
;MTVVVFGASGQIGHFLLPRLRARGEPVIAVSREPHADSEGVRWVRGGLPDAVPTLSPVSAIVSYGPLQPFARWLAAAASTGSPCVVATSSMSAQSKAASEVPAEREIARQLQQGEAELVAACEVLGCAWTVLRPTLIYGAGRDKSLTPLARRAMRTRAFPRPIGGGLRQPVHADDIALATLAAIDRPANRVLMLGGGERLTAGDMFARVQRSLPMATLPLPVPTWLLRLVRHAVPRLRGPLARLDADLVADNSELERLLDVHPRPFRPDARCWEPG
;
A
#
# COMPACT_ATOMS: atom_id res chain seq x y z
N MET A 1 -17.47 1.18 18.53
CA MET A 1 -17.55 0.13 17.46
C MET A 1 -16.19 -0.53 17.36
N THR A 2 -16.11 -1.87 17.26
CA THR A 2 -14.79 -2.56 17.19
C THR A 2 -14.34 -2.68 15.75
N VAL A 3 -13.09 -2.32 15.47
CA VAL A 3 -12.46 -2.42 14.14
C VAL A 3 -11.38 -3.49 14.16
N VAL A 4 -11.43 -4.43 13.23
CA VAL A 4 -10.36 -5.43 13.03
C VAL A 4 -9.42 -4.97 11.94
N VAL A 5 -8.11 -5.02 12.18
CA VAL A 5 -7.08 -4.58 11.22
C VAL A 5 -6.08 -5.68 10.95
N PHE A 6 -6.10 -6.26 9.76
CA PHE A 6 -5.07 -7.15 9.25
C PHE A 6 -3.92 -6.35 8.64
N GLY A 7 -2.68 -6.73 8.93
CA GLY A 7 -1.50 -5.99 8.52
C GLY A 7 -1.29 -4.68 9.30
N ALA A 8 -1.83 -4.62 10.52
CA ALA A 8 -1.76 -3.48 11.42
C ALA A 8 -0.31 -3.06 11.75
N SER A 9 0.65 -3.99 11.79
CA SER A 9 2.07 -3.72 11.98
C SER A 9 2.78 -3.17 10.73
N GLY A 10 2.06 -3.05 9.60
CA GLY A 10 2.59 -2.53 8.34
C GLY A 10 2.66 -1.00 8.28
N GLN A 11 3.12 -0.49 7.13
CA GLN A 11 3.32 0.95 6.94
C GLN A 11 2.01 1.78 7.01
N ILE A 12 0.88 1.24 6.56
CA ILE A 12 -0.41 1.95 6.63
C ILE A 12 -0.98 1.86 8.04
N GLY A 13 -0.89 0.68 8.67
CA GLY A 13 -1.34 0.46 10.05
C GLY A 13 -0.64 1.38 11.05
N HIS A 14 0.65 1.70 10.83
CA HIS A 14 1.39 2.67 11.63
C HIS A 14 0.66 4.02 11.77
N PHE A 15 0.00 4.48 10.72
CA PHE A 15 -0.78 5.73 10.74
C PHE A 15 -2.26 5.52 11.09
N LEU A 16 -2.83 4.36 10.76
CA LEU A 16 -4.25 4.09 11.03
C LEU A 16 -4.53 3.87 12.52
N LEU A 17 -3.70 3.07 13.20
CA LEU A 17 -3.96 2.71 14.61
C LEU A 17 -4.09 3.93 15.54
N PRO A 18 -3.18 4.93 15.51
CA PRO A 18 -3.33 6.13 16.32
C PRO A 18 -4.62 6.91 16.03
N ARG A 19 -5.06 6.91 14.77
CA ARG A 19 -6.28 7.62 14.34
C ARG A 19 -7.56 6.93 14.84
N LEU A 20 -7.62 5.60 14.79
CA LEU A 20 -8.73 4.82 15.37
C LEU A 20 -8.80 5.02 16.89
N ARG A 21 -7.65 5.02 17.57
CA ARG A 21 -7.59 5.32 19.00
C ARG A 21 -8.12 6.72 19.32
N ALA A 22 -7.72 7.73 18.54
CA ALA A 22 -8.18 9.11 18.74
C ALA A 22 -9.70 9.25 18.55
N ARG A 23 -10.33 8.33 17.79
CA ARG A 23 -11.79 8.22 17.67
C ARG A 23 -12.45 7.44 18.82
N GLY A 24 -11.69 6.89 19.75
CA GLY A 24 -12.20 6.03 20.81
C GLY A 24 -12.72 4.67 20.31
N GLU A 25 -12.28 4.23 19.14
CA GLU A 25 -12.68 2.96 18.55
C GLU A 25 -11.77 1.82 19.03
N PRO A 26 -12.29 0.80 19.75
CA PRO A 26 -11.52 -0.39 20.10
C PRO A 26 -11.01 -1.10 18.84
N VAL A 27 -9.72 -1.44 18.84
CA VAL A 27 -9.07 -2.10 17.69
C VAL A 27 -8.59 -3.49 18.06
N ILE A 28 -8.86 -4.46 17.20
CA ILE A 28 -8.23 -5.78 17.20
C ILE A 28 -7.23 -5.79 16.07
N ALA A 29 -5.95 -5.67 16.41
CA ALA A 29 -4.85 -5.67 15.46
C ALA A 29 -4.32 -7.10 15.25
N VAL A 30 -4.39 -7.61 14.03
CA VAL A 30 -3.93 -8.98 13.71
C VAL A 30 -2.53 -8.91 13.11
N SER A 31 -1.59 -9.67 13.71
CA SER A 31 -0.21 -9.79 13.24
C SER A 31 0.30 -11.21 13.39
N ARG A 32 1.21 -11.61 12.49
CA ARG A 32 1.92 -12.91 12.59
C ARG A 32 2.93 -12.93 13.72
N GLU A 33 3.48 -11.76 14.04
CA GLU A 33 4.42 -11.56 15.13
C GLU A 33 3.69 -11.09 16.38
N PRO A 34 4.15 -11.47 17.59
CA PRO A 34 3.58 -10.98 18.83
C PRO A 34 3.88 -9.49 19.01
N HIS A 35 2.88 -8.75 19.49
CA HIS A 35 3.00 -7.36 19.90
C HIS A 35 2.34 -7.19 21.26
N ALA A 36 2.82 -6.24 22.05
CA ALA A 36 2.19 -5.89 23.31
C ALA A 36 0.91 -5.07 23.06
N ASP A 37 -0.12 -5.35 23.84
CA ASP A 37 -1.34 -4.55 23.84
C ASP A 37 -1.03 -3.12 24.27
N SER A 38 -1.80 -2.18 23.74
CA SER A 38 -1.76 -0.78 24.14
C SER A 38 -3.18 -0.26 24.33
N GLU A 39 -3.31 0.92 24.95
CA GLU A 39 -4.63 1.50 25.17
C GLU A 39 -5.46 1.57 23.89
N GLY A 40 -6.65 0.94 23.92
CA GLY A 40 -7.56 0.88 22.77
C GLY A 40 -7.15 -0.07 21.65
N VAL A 41 -5.98 -0.74 21.73
CA VAL A 41 -5.51 -1.70 20.71
C VAL A 41 -5.12 -3.03 21.34
N ARG A 42 -5.88 -4.07 21.06
CA ARG A 42 -5.56 -5.45 21.41
C ARG A 42 -4.89 -6.14 20.23
N TRP A 43 -3.70 -6.68 20.45
CA TRP A 43 -2.99 -7.45 19.45
C TRP A 43 -3.33 -8.93 19.55
N VAL A 44 -3.62 -9.51 18.41
CA VAL A 44 -3.93 -10.95 18.31
C VAL A 44 -2.96 -11.56 17.30
N ARG A 45 -2.32 -12.65 17.73
CA ARG A 45 -1.47 -13.42 16.82
C ARG A 45 -2.34 -14.17 15.83
N GLY A 46 -2.09 -13.96 14.54
CA GLY A 46 -2.84 -14.61 13.48
C GLY A 46 -2.27 -14.31 12.09
N GLY A 47 -2.74 -15.06 11.11
CA GLY A 47 -2.32 -14.92 9.72
C GLY A 47 -3.37 -15.44 8.76
N LEU A 48 -3.61 -14.71 7.70
CA LEU A 48 -4.52 -15.09 6.63
C LEU A 48 -3.96 -16.26 5.80
N PRO A 49 -4.83 -17.18 5.31
CA PRO A 49 -6.28 -17.23 5.55
C PRO A 49 -6.67 -18.04 6.78
N ASP A 50 -5.82 -18.97 7.27
CA ASP A 50 -6.25 -20.11 8.12
C ASP A 50 -6.03 -19.88 9.62
N ALA A 51 -5.09 -19.01 9.99
CA ALA A 51 -4.73 -18.77 11.39
C ALA A 51 -5.34 -17.47 11.93
N VAL A 52 -6.63 -17.22 11.64
CA VAL A 52 -7.34 -16.06 12.17
C VAL A 52 -8.20 -16.50 13.36
N PRO A 53 -8.07 -15.85 14.53
CA PRO A 53 -8.91 -16.16 15.68
C PRO A 53 -10.38 -15.86 15.38
N THR A 54 -11.28 -16.55 16.09
CA THR A 54 -12.71 -16.25 16.04
C THR A 54 -12.95 -14.81 16.48
N LEU A 55 -13.61 -14.03 15.64
CA LEU A 55 -13.96 -12.66 15.92
C LEU A 55 -15.40 -12.57 16.40
N SER A 56 -15.62 -11.79 17.45
CA SER A 56 -16.96 -11.33 17.83
C SER A 56 -17.51 -10.42 16.73
N PRO A 57 -18.81 -10.13 16.68
CA PRO A 57 -19.36 -9.15 15.74
C PRO A 57 -18.60 -7.83 15.82
N VAL A 58 -18.16 -7.33 14.67
CA VAL A 58 -17.38 -6.11 14.52
C VAL A 58 -18.06 -5.13 13.56
N SER A 59 -17.74 -3.85 13.68
CA SER A 59 -18.31 -2.81 12.83
C SER A 59 -17.55 -2.63 11.51
N ALA A 60 -16.24 -2.85 11.53
CA ALA A 60 -15.43 -2.76 10.33
C ALA A 60 -14.28 -3.79 10.33
N ILE A 61 -13.91 -4.23 9.15
CA ILE A 61 -12.75 -5.09 8.90
C ILE A 61 -11.87 -4.42 7.87
N VAL A 62 -10.63 -4.12 8.26
CA VAL A 62 -9.62 -3.50 7.40
C VAL A 62 -8.52 -4.51 7.07
N SER A 63 -8.12 -4.62 5.81
CA SER A 63 -7.02 -5.48 5.41
C SER A 63 -5.98 -4.78 4.55
N TYR A 64 -4.75 -4.74 5.05
CA TYR A 64 -3.53 -4.36 4.33
C TYR A 64 -2.66 -5.57 4.00
N GLY A 65 -3.21 -6.76 4.21
CA GLY A 65 -2.58 -8.04 3.92
C GLY A 65 -2.78 -8.51 2.47
N PRO A 66 -2.35 -9.74 2.15
CA PRO A 66 -2.59 -10.34 0.85
C PRO A 66 -4.08 -10.45 0.56
N LEU A 67 -4.51 -9.87 -0.59
CA LEU A 67 -5.94 -9.68 -0.87
C LEU A 67 -6.71 -11.00 -1.06
N GLN A 68 -6.17 -11.94 -1.84
CA GLN A 68 -6.86 -13.21 -2.11
C GLN A 68 -7.00 -14.09 -0.85
N PRO A 69 -5.96 -14.28 0.00
CA PRO A 69 -6.13 -14.95 1.30
C PRO A 69 -7.16 -14.26 2.19
N PHE A 70 -7.23 -12.91 2.16
CA PHE A 70 -8.22 -12.17 2.91
C PHE A 70 -9.65 -12.43 2.39
N ALA A 71 -9.86 -12.41 1.09
CA ALA A 71 -11.16 -12.70 0.46
C ALA A 71 -11.66 -14.11 0.81
N ARG A 72 -10.79 -15.10 0.77
CA ARG A 72 -11.12 -16.49 1.16
C ARG A 72 -11.49 -16.62 2.63
N TRP A 73 -10.73 -15.98 3.49
CA TRP A 73 -11.06 -15.94 4.92
C TRP A 73 -12.42 -15.27 5.15
N LEU A 74 -12.67 -14.12 4.52
CA LEU A 74 -13.93 -13.39 4.66
C LEU A 74 -15.13 -14.24 4.21
N ALA A 75 -15.00 -14.92 3.08
CA ALA A 75 -16.04 -15.82 2.56
C ALA A 75 -16.38 -16.98 3.52
N ALA A 76 -15.40 -17.44 4.32
CA ALA A 76 -15.58 -18.49 5.32
C ALA A 76 -16.07 -17.95 6.69
N ALA A 77 -15.98 -16.64 6.92
CA ALA A 77 -16.24 -16.02 8.23
C ALA A 77 -17.72 -15.68 8.45
N ALA A 78 -18.61 -16.64 8.29
CA ALA A 78 -20.07 -16.47 8.28
C ALA A 78 -20.71 -15.82 9.55
N SER A 79 -19.94 -15.55 10.60
CA SER A 79 -20.47 -15.10 11.91
C SER A 79 -20.09 -13.67 12.31
N THR A 80 -19.48 -12.88 11.41
CA THR A 80 -18.99 -11.54 11.76
C THR A 80 -20.03 -10.42 11.70
N GLY A 81 -21.28 -10.74 11.38
CA GLY A 81 -22.33 -9.75 11.07
C GLY A 81 -22.14 -9.18 9.65
N SER A 82 -22.57 -7.93 9.44
CA SER A 82 -22.36 -7.21 8.16
C SER A 82 -21.44 -6.00 8.37
N PRO A 83 -20.13 -6.23 8.65
CA PRO A 83 -19.19 -5.14 8.88
C PRO A 83 -18.91 -4.36 7.57
N CYS A 84 -18.49 -3.11 7.70
CA CYS A 84 -17.86 -2.41 6.58
C CYS A 84 -16.47 -3.04 6.29
N VAL A 85 -16.20 -3.39 5.04
CA VAL A 85 -14.93 -4.02 4.63
C VAL A 85 -14.09 -3.03 3.82
N VAL A 86 -12.88 -2.73 4.30
CA VAL A 86 -11.92 -1.91 3.56
C VAL A 86 -10.65 -2.72 3.30
N ALA A 87 -10.27 -2.87 2.05
CA ALA A 87 -9.06 -3.61 1.69
C ALA A 87 -8.16 -2.82 0.76
N THR A 88 -6.85 -3.09 0.81
CA THR A 88 -5.91 -2.58 -0.19
C THR A 88 -5.58 -3.64 -1.23
N SER A 89 -5.64 -3.24 -2.48
CA SER A 89 -5.06 -3.90 -3.64
C SER A 89 -3.79 -3.14 -4.07
N SER A 90 -3.55 -2.99 -5.33
CA SER A 90 -2.44 -2.22 -5.89
C SER A 90 -2.74 -1.76 -7.32
N MET A 91 -2.24 -0.59 -7.71
CA MET A 91 -2.22 -0.18 -9.12
C MET A 91 -1.48 -1.17 -10.03
N SER A 92 -0.73 -2.12 -9.48
CA SER A 92 -0.15 -3.25 -10.21
C SER A 92 -1.21 -4.13 -10.88
N ALA A 93 -2.43 -4.18 -10.37
CA ALA A 93 -3.55 -4.88 -10.99
C ALA A 93 -3.84 -4.35 -12.41
N GLN A 94 -3.59 -3.08 -12.65
CA GLN A 94 -3.81 -2.42 -13.94
C GLN A 94 -2.50 -2.21 -14.70
N SER A 95 -1.48 -1.62 -14.07
CA SER A 95 -0.23 -1.24 -14.72
C SER A 95 0.63 -2.43 -15.18
N LYS A 96 0.42 -3.62 -14.63
CA LYS A 96 1.13 -4.84 -15.02
C LYS A 96 0.33 -5.78 -15.91
N ALA A 97 -0.94 -5.51 -16.16
CA ALA A 97 -1.82 -6.41 -16.93
C ALA A 97 -1.31 -6.68 -18.34
N ALA A 98 -0.74 -5.67 -19.00
CA ALA A 98 -0.16 -5.75 -20.34
C ALA A 98 1.38 -5.84 -20.34
N SER A 99 2.02 -6.20 -19.23
CA SER A 99 3.49 -6.30 -19.16
C SER A 99 4.02 -7.41 -20.07
N GLU A 100 5.15 -7.21 -20.71
CA GLU A 100 5.87 -8.25 -21.47
C GLU A 100 6.42 -9.36 -20.55
N VAL A 101 6.59 -9.07 -19.25
CA VAL A 101 7.13 -10.00 -18.25
C VAL A 101 6.00 -10.89 -17.70
N PRO A 102 6.02 -12.23 -17.95
CA PRO A 102 4.95 -13.13 -17.53
C PRO A 102 4.66 -13.08 -16.02
N ALA A 103 5.69 -12.98 -15.19
CA ALA A 103 5.54 -12.90 -13.73
C ALA A 103 4.81 -11.61 -13.30
N GLU A 104 4.92 -10.52 -14.04
CA GLU A 104 4.18 -9.29 -13.76
C GLU A 104 2.70 -9.40 -14.15
N ARG A 105 2.40 -10.01 -15.29
CA ARG A 105 1.01 -10.32 -15.66
C ARG A 105 0.33 -11.23 -14.64
N GLU A 106 1.08 -12.21 -14.11
CA GLU A 106 0.57 -13.09 -13.06
C GLU A 106 0.23 -12.31 -11.78
N ILE A 107 1.07 -11.36 -11.37
CA ILE A 107 0.77 -10.46 -10.24
C ILE A 107 -0.52 -9.67 -10.51
N ALA A 108 -0.68 -9.11 -11.71
CA ALA A 108 -1.89 -8.37 -12.06
C ALA A 108 -3.14 -9.26 -11.99
N ARG A 109 -3.05 -10.47 -12.55
CA ARG A 109 -4.14 -11.46 -12.53
C ARG A 109 -4.54 -11.84 -11.10
N GLN A 110 -3.57 -12.13 -10.23
CA GLN A 110 -3.84 -12.48 -8.83
C GLN A 110 -4.50 -11.33 -8.06
N LEU A 111 -4.09 -10.08 -8.31
CA LEU A 111 -4.72 -8.93 -7.70
C LEU A 111 -6.17 -8.76 -8.18
N GLN A 112 -6.41 -8.82 -9.48
CA GLN A 112 -7.75 -8.71 -10.06
C GLN A 112 -8.68 -9.84 -9.59
N GLN A 113 -8.15 -11.05 -9.51
CA GLN A 113 -8.89 -12.21 -8.99
C GLN A 113 -9.22 -12.01 -7.51
N GLY A 114 -8.25 -11.55 -6.69
CA GLY A 114 -8.50 -11.28 -5.28
C GLY A 114 -9.53 -10.17 -5.05
N GLU A 115 -9.56 -9.15 -5.89
CA GLU A 115 -10.60 -8.11 -5.87
C GLU A 115 -11.98 -8.70 -6.18
N ALA A 116 -12.09 -9.51 -7.23
CA ALA A 116 -13.36 -10.14 -7.60
C ALA A 116 -13.86 -11.11 -6.50
N GLU A 117 -12.97 -11.95 -5.95
CA GLU A 117 -13.29 -12.85 -4.83
C GLU A 117 -13.76 -12.08 -3.59
N LEU A 118 -13.13 -10.94 -3.28
CA LEU A 118 -13.52 -10.10 -2.14
C LEU A 118 -14.90 -9.48 -2.36
N VAL A 119 -15.15 -8.92 -3.53
CA VAL A 119 -16.45 -8.32 -3.87
C VAL A 119 -17.56 -9.37 -3.75
N ALA A 120 -17.37 -10.55 -4.34
CA ALA A 120 -18.34 -11.64 -4.26
C ALA A 120 -18.60 -12.07 -2.80
N ALA A 121 -17.56 -12.15 -1.97
CA ALA A 121 -17.73 -12.45 -0.54
C ALA A 121 -18.52 -11.38 0.19
N CYS A 122 -18.25 -10.10 -0.07
CA CYS A 122 -18.99 -9.00 0.52
C CYS A 122 -20.46 -8.98 0.10
N GLU A 123 -20.76 -9.25 -1.17
CA GLU A 123 -22.13 -9.34 -1.68
C GLU A 123 -22.93 -10.47 -1.01
N VAL A 124 -22.33 -11.66 -0.89
CA VAL A 124 -22.96 -12.80 -0.21
C VAL A 124 -23.25 -12.51 1.27
N LEU A 125 -22.33 -11.80 1.94
CA LEU A 125 -22.44 -11.46 3.36
C LEU A 125 -23.27 -10.18 3.62
N GLY A 126 -23.71 -9.46 2.58
CA GLY A 126 -24.38 -8.17 2.71
C GLY A 126 -23.50 -7.08 3.32
N CYS A 127 -22.19 -7.16 3.14
CA CYS A 127 -21.21 -6.19 3.65
C CYS A 127 -21.04 -5.03 2.66
N ALA A 128 -21.07 -3.81 3.16
CA ALA A 128 -20.57 -2.66 2.40
C ALA A 128 -19.04 -2.71 2.31
N TRP A 129 -18.47 -2.31 1.18
CA TRP A 129 -17.04 -2.49 0.95
C TRP A 129 -16.38 -1.35 0.18
N THR A 130 -15.06 -1.24 0.31
CA THR A 130 -14.22 -0.37 -0.52
C THR A 130 -12.85 -1.03 -0.71
N VAL A 131 -12.37 -1.10 -1.94
CA VAL A 131 -11.02 -1.56 -2.26
C VAL A 131 -10.21 -0.37 -2.74
N LEU A 132 -9.07 -0.10 -2.09
CA LEU A 132 -8.15 0.96 -2.46
C LEU A 132 -7.01 0.36 -3.30
N ARG A 133 -6.73 0.93 -4.48
CA ARG A 133 -5.58 0.59 -5.33
C ARG A 133 -4.50 1.67 -5.23
N PRO A 134 -3.62 1.64 -4.23
CA PRO A 134 -2.55 2.62 -4.13
C PRO A 134 -1.50 2.44 -5.23
N THR A 135 -0.85 3.55 -5.58
CA THR A 135 0.38 3.59 -6.36
C THR A 135 1.58 3.19 -5.49
N LEU A 136 2.74 3.80 -5.67
CA LEU A 136 3.93 3.55 -4.86
C LEU A 136 3.77 4.17 -3.47
N ILE A 137 3.73 3.34 -2.43
CA ILE A 137 3.51 3.78 -1.05
C ILE A 137 4.84 4.13 -0.38
N TYR A 138 4.88 5.24 0.40
CA TYR A 138 6.04 5.65 1.20
C TYR A 138 5.62 6.26 2.53
N GLY A 139 6.56 6.56 3.44
CA GLY A 139 6.34 7.43 4.59
C GLY A 139 6.52 6.81 5.97
N ALA A 140 6.64 5.47 6.09
CA ALA A 140 6.82 4.79 7.38
C ALA A 140 8.14 4.01 7.50
N GLY A 141 9.07 4.22 6.60
CA GLY A 141 10.34 3.49 6.59
C GLY A 141 10.22 1.97 6.42
N ARG A 142 9.05 1.47 5.97
CA ARG A 142 8.73 0.05 5.86
C ARG A 142 8.44 -0.41 4.43
N ASP A 143 8.46 0.51 3.46
CA ASP A 143 8.29 0.16 2.05
C ASP A 143 9.50 -0.60 1.49
N LYS A 144 9.25 -1.39 0.44
CA LYS A 144 10.27 -2.22 -0.20
C LYS A 144 10.92 -1.56 -1.43
N SER A 145 10.63 -0.29 -1.68
CA SER A 145 11.06 0.42 -2.89
C SER A 145 11.99 1.59 -2.59
N LEU A 146 11.48 2.65 -1.99
CA LEU A 146 12.25 3.88 -1.75
C LEU A 146 13.08 3.80 -0.47
N THR A 147 12.54 3.22 0.60
CA THR A 147 13.25 3.08 1.89
C THR A 147 14.56 2.28 1.78
N PRO A 148 14.62 1.11 1.11
CA PRO A 148 15.90 0.41 0.94
C PRO A 148 16.94 1.23 0.17
N LEU A 149 16.50 1.99 -0.83
CA LEU A 149 17.37 2.87 -1.61
C LEU A 149 17.89 4.02 -0.75
N ALA A 150 17.03 4.69 0.00
CA ALA A 150 17.38 5.75 0.93
C ALA A 150 18.39 5.27 1.99
N ARG A 151 18.10 4.14 2.64
CA ARG A 151 19.00 3.54 3.65
C ARG A 151 20.34 3.11 3.08
N ARG A 152 20.36 2.55 1.87
CA ARG A 152 21.62 2.22 1.19
C ARG A 152 22.43 3.48 0.92
N ALA A 153 21.80 4.54 0.40
CA ALA A 153 22.46 5.80 0.11
C ALA A 153 23.04 6.45 1.38
N MET A 154 22.34 6.40 2.51
CA MET A 154 22.86 6.88 3.80
C MET A 154 24.11 6.13 4.25
N ARG A 155 24.19 4.82 3.99
CA ARG A 155 25.37 3.99 4.34
C ARG A 155 26.54 4.21 3.39
N THR A 156 26.28 4.29 2.09
CA THR A 156 27.32 4.35 1.05
C THR A 156 27.71 5.77 0.67
N ARG A 157 26.97 6.79 1.14
CA ARG A 157 27.12 8.20 0.74
C ARG A 157 26.92 8.44 -0.76
N ALA A 158 26.34 7.48 -1.47
CA ALA A 158 26.08 7.54 -2.89
C ALA A 158 24.62 7.19 -3.20
N PHE A 159 23.96 8.04 -3.98
CA PHE A 159 22.56 7.85 -4.36
C PHE A 159 22.45 7.58 -5.86
N PRO A 160 22.04 6.37 -6.30
CA PRO A 160 21.83 6.10 -7.70
C PRO A 160 20.62 6.89 -8.22
N ARG A 161 20.83 7.66 -9.28
CA ARG A 161 19.77 8.43 -9.95
C ARG A 161 19.53 7.83 -11.34
N PRO A 162 18.65 6.85 -11.46
CA PRO A 162 18.26 6.34 -12.77
C PRO A 162 17.53 7.44 -13.55
N ILE A 163 17.89 7.57 -14.82
CA ILE A 163 17.21 8.47 -15.75
C ILE A 163 16.03 7.68 -16.34
N GLY A 164 14.83 8.11 -16.05
CA GLY A 164 13.61 7.53 -16.60
C GLY A 164 12.53 8.61 -16.75
N GLY A 165 11.83 8.61 -17.88
CA GLY A 165 10.80 9.60 -18.21
C GLY A 165 9.40 9.27 -17.71
N GLY A 166 9.17 8.02 -17.27
CA GLY A 166 7.86 7.58 -16.81
C GLY A 166 7.37 8.35 -15.58
N LEU A 167 6.08 8.67 -15.58
CA LEU A 167 5.46 9.40 -14.50
C LEU A 167 5.25 8.51 -13.26
N ARG A 168 5.40 9.13 -12.10
CA ARG A 168 5.17 8.55 -10.78
C ARG A 168 4.22 9.42 -10.00
N GLN A 169 3.45 8.79 -9.14
CA GLN A 169 2.50 9.48 -8.26
C GLN A 169 2.56 8.82 -6.88
N PRO A 170 3.69 8.95 -6.14
CA PRO A 170 3.87 8.29 -4.85
C PRO A 170 2.84 8.77 -3.84
N VAL A 171 2.22 7.84 -3.13
CA VAL A 171 1.21 8.12 -2.11
C VAL A 171 1.78 7.90 -0.71
N HIS A 172 1.53 8.84 0.21
CA HIS A 172 1.94 8.69 1.59
C HIS A 172 1.06 7.65 2.31
N ALA A 173 1.65 6.79 3.12
CA ALA A 173 0.91 5.75 3.85
C ALA A 173 -0.19 6.32 4.77
N ASP A 174 0.01 7.54 5.29
CA ASP A 174 -1.00 8.25 6.07
C ASP A 174 -2.22 8.67 5.24
N ASP A 175 -2.05 9.01 3.96
CA ASP A 175 -3.18 9.35 3.07
C ASP A 175 -4.04 8.12 2.80
N ILE A 176 -3.42 6.93 2.74
CA ILE A 176 -4.16 5.66 2.64
C ILE A 176 -4.92 5.38 3.94
N ALA A 177 -4.32 5.69 5.09
CA ALA A 177 -5.00 5.57 6.38
C ALA A 177 -6.20 6.51 6.47
N LEU A 178 -6.08 7.76 5.99
CA LEU A 178 -7.20 8.71 5.89
C LEU A 178 -8.30 8.19 4.95
N ALA A 179 -7.93 7.68 3.78
CA ALA A 179 -8.88 7.09 2.85
C ALA A 179 -9.59 5.85 3.45
N THR A 180 -8.87 5.06 4.25
CA THR A 180 -9.45 3.92 4.98
C THR A 180 -10.50 4.39 5.98
N LEU A 181 -10.21 5.42 6.78
CA LEU A 181 -11.18 5.97 7.73
C LEU A 181 -12.41 6.52 7.02
N ALA A 182 -12.22 7.28 5.96
CA ALA A 182 -13.32 7.82 5.16
C ALA A 182 -14.18 6.69 4.55
N ALA A 183 -13.53 5.59 4.11
CA ALA A 183 -14.24 4.42 3.57
C ALA A 183 -14.97 3.59 4.64
N ILE A 184 -14.51 3.60 5.90
CA ILE A 184 -15.27 3.02 7.02
C ILE A 184 -16.54 3.84 7.27
N ASP A 185 -16.43 5.17 7.26
CA ASP A 185 -17.56 6.07 7.52
C ASP A 185 -18.55 6.12 6.34
N ARG A 186 -18.03 6.05 5.11
CA ARG A 186 -18.80 6.14 3.85
C ARG A 186 -18.29 5.11 2.83
N PRO A 187 -18.73 3.85 2.94
CA PRO A 187 -18.29 2.80 2.01
C PRO A 187 -18.69 3.14 0.57
N ALA A 188 -17.76 3.02 -0.36
CA ALA A 188 -17.98 3.39 -1.75
C ALA A 188 -18.60 2.26 -2.59
N ASN A 189 -18.53 1.01 -2.15
CA ASN A 189 -18.86 -0.20 -2.93
C ASN A 189 -18.16 -0.21 -4.30
N ARG A 190 -16.89 0.21 -4.31
CA ARG A 190 -16.08 0.35 -5.52
C ARG A 190 -14.62 0.06 -5.25
N VAL A 191 -13.91 -0.23 -6.33
CA VAL A 191 -12.45 -0.24 -6.36
C VAL A 191 -11.97 1.17 -6.74
N LEU A 192 -11.31 1.86 -5.81
CA LEU A 192 -10.86 3.24 -5.99
C LEU A 192 -9.35 3.29 -6.22
N MET A 193 -8.93 3.97 -7.27
CA MET A 193 -7.52 4.27 -7.51
C MET A 193 -7.05 5.33 -6.51
N LEU A 194 -5.81 5.19 -6.00
CA LEU A 194 -5.26 6.10 -5.02
C LEU A 194 -3.79 6.41 -5.33
N GLY A 195 -3.55 7.56 -5.93
CA GLY A 195 -2.23 8.15 -6.12
C GLY A 195 -1.97 9.29 -5.15
N GLY A 196 -0.71 9.73 -5.03
CA GLY A 196 -0.41 10.98 -4.34
C GLY A 196 -1.02 12.21 -5.04
N GLY A 197 -0.98 13.37 -4.42
CA GLY A 197 -1.54 14.61 -4.96
C GLY A 197 -0.72 15.25 -6.09
N GLU A 198 0.36 14.59 -6.53
CA GLU A 198 1.26 15.14 -7.56
C GLU A 198 1.79 14.02 -8.47
N ARG A 199 1.85 14.32 -9.76
CA ARG A 199 2.54 13.51 -10.77
C ARG A 199 3.90 14.11 -11.08
N LEU A 200 4.95 13.30 -11.05
CA LEU A 200 6.33 13.75 -11.29
C LEU A 200 7.10 12.67 -12.06
N THR A 201 8.18 13.05 -12.72
CA THR A 201 9.03 12.06 -13.40
C THR A 201 9.72 11.14 -12.39
N ALA A 202 10.09 9.94 -12.80
CA ALA A 202 10.89 9.05 -11.96
C ALA A 202 12.20 9.71 -11.51
N GLY A 203 12.84 10.50 -12.39
CA GLY A 203 14.04 11.27 -12.07
C GLY A 203 13.82 12.30 -10.97
N ASP A 204 12.73 13.07 -11.03
CA ASP A 204 12.37 14.06 -10.00
C ASP A 204 12.01 13.37 -8.67
N MET A 205 11.30 12.25 -8.72
CA MET A 205 11.02 11.46 -7.52
C MET A 205 12.31 11.05 -6.81
N PHE A 206 13.28 10.46 -7.52
CA PHE A 206 14.56 10.07 -6.93
C PHE A 206 15.37 11.27 -6.45
N ALA A 207 15.32 12.40 -7.17
CA ALA A 207 15.98 13.62 -6.73
C ALA A 207 15.38 14.16 -5.41
N ARG A 208 14.06 14.08 -5.23
CA ARG A 208 13.40 14.48 -3.97
C ARG A 208 13.72 13.51 -2.83
N VAL A 209 13.75 12.20 -3.09
CA VAL A 209 14.21 11.22 -2.09
C VAL A 209 15.64 11.54 -1.65
N GLN A 210 16.56 11.78 -2.58
CA GLN A 210 17.94 12.13 -2.25
C GLN A 210 18.03 13.39 -1.37
N ARG A 211 17.28 14.45 -1.74
CA ARG A 211 17.27 15.72 -0.99
C ARG A 211 16.66 15.61 0.41
N SER A 212 15.79 14.64 0.63
CA SER A 212 15.14 14.39 1.93
C SER A 212 16.01 13.61 2.92
N LEU A 213 17.18 13.11 2.49
CA LEU A 213 18.08 12.38 3.38
C LEU A 213 18.70 13.33 4.41
N PRO A 214 18.93 12.90 5.67
CA PRO A 214 19.48 13.74 6.73
C PRO A 214 20.97 14.06 6.53
N MET A 215 21.55 13.62 5.42
CA MET A 215 22.96 13.79 5.13
C MET A 215 23.23 13.95 3.62
N ALA A 216 24.29 14.65 3.26
CA ALA A 216 24.70 14.79 1.88
C ALA A 216 25.14 13.44 1.28
N THR A 217 24.67 13.18 0.08
CA THR A 217 25.01 11.99 -0.71
C THR A 217 25.40 12.41 -2.12
N LEU A 218 26.39 11.73 -2.70
CA LEU A 218 26.82 11.96 -4.06
C LEU A 218 25.76 11.41 -5.04
N PRO A 219 25.19 12.23 -5.92
CA PRO A 219 24.32 11.73 -6.96
C PRO A 219 25.11 10.94 -8.00
N LEU A 220 24.76 9.67 -8.19
CA LEU A 220 25.35 8.83 -9.22
C LEU A 220 24.38 8.69 -10.39
N PRO A 221 24.53 9.45 -11.48
CA PRO A 221 23.67 9.28 -12.64
C PRO A 221 23.91 7.87 -13.22
N VAL A 222 22.82 7.12 -13.37
CA VAL A 222 22.86 5.79 -13.97
C VAL A 222 22.42 5.93 -15.43
N PRO A 223 23.35 5.85 -16.38
CA PRO A 223 23.03 6.07 -17.78
C PRO A 223 22.16 4.93 -18.32
N THR A 224 21.32 5.24 -19.31
CA THR A 224 20.33 4.30 -19.88
C THR A 224 20.96 3.05 -20.48
N TRP A 225 22.14 3.16 -21.06
CA TRP A 225 22.87 1.98 -21.58
C TRP A 225 23.24 0.98 -20.47
N LEU A 226 23.65 1.47 -19.30
CA LEU A 226 23.97 0.62 -18.15
C LEU A 226 22.70 -0.05 -17.61
N LEU A 227 21.58 0.69 -17.55
CA LEU A 227 20.29 0.13 -17.17
C LEU A 227 19.84 -0.98 -18.13
N ARG A 228 20.07 -0.79 -19.44
CA ARG A 228 19.81 -1.83 -20.46
C ARG A 228 20.67 -3.07 -20.23
N LEU A 229 21.97 -2.88 -19.99
CA LEU A 229 22.87 -3.99 -19.72
C LEU A 229 22.46 -4.77 -18.45
N VAL A 230 22.19 -4.07 -17.36
CA VAL A 230 21.71 -4.68 -16.10
C VAL A 230 20.38 -5.41 -16.30
N ARG A 231 19.46 -4.87 -17.10
CA ARG A 231 18.19 -5.52 -17.44
C ARG A 231 18.40 -6.87 -18.13
N HIS A 232 19.42 -7.00 -18.97
CA HIS A 232 19.74 -8.25 -19.64
C HIS A 232 20.46 -9.24 -18.72
N ALA A 233 21.41 -8.74 -17.91
CA ALA A 233 22.28 -9.56 -17.06
C ALA A 233 21.56 -10.04 -15.77
N VAL A 234 20.61 -9.26 -15.23
CA VAL A 234 19.94 -9.55 -13.96
C VAL A 234 18.44 -9.71 -14.16
N PRO A 235 17.91 -10.94 -14.31
CA PRO A 235 16.49 -11.20 -14.61
C PRO A 235 15.52 -10.57 -13.60
N ARG A 236 15.89 -10.52 -12.32
CA ARG A 236 15.07 -9.93 -11.24
C ARG A 236 14.87 -8.41 -11.38
N LEU A 237 15.74 -7.72 -12.12
CA LEU A 237 15.66 -6.27 -12.34
C LEU A 237 14.99 -5.91 -13.67
N ARG A 238 14.64 -6.89 -14.52
CA ARG A 238 13.98 -6.65 -15.82
C ARG A 238 12.70 -5.85 -15.67
N GLY A 239 11.79 -6.30 -14.82
CA GLY A 239 10.51 -5.63 -14.57
C GLY A 239 10.68 -4.21 -13.97
N PRO A 240 11.39 -4.05 -12.85
CA PRO A 240 11.63 -2.73 -12.26
C PRO A 240 12.28 -1.73 -13.21
N LEU A 241 13.27 -2.15 -14.01
CA LEU A 241 13.97 -1.27 -14.94
C LEU A 241 13.14 -0.95 -16.19
N ALA A 242 12.39 -1.91 -16.72
CA ALA A 242 11.48 -1.66 -17.84
C ALA A 242 10.38 -0.62 -17.49
N ARG A 243 9.99 -0.58 -16.22
CA ARG A 243 8.98 0.36 -15.74
C ARG A 243 9.49 1.77 -15.46
N LEU A 244 10.79 2.04 -15.52
CA LEU A 244 11.30 3.41 -15.33
C LEU A 244 10.73 4.39 -16.37
N ASP A 245 10.41 3.88 -17.56
CA ASP A 245 9.84 4.67 -18.66
C ASP A 245 8.30 4.52 -18.78
N ALA A 246 7.70 3.58 -18.06
CA ALA A 246 6.24 3.39 -18.03
C ALA A 246 5.61 4.18 -16.89
N ASP A 247 4.43 4.74 -17.11
CA ASP A 247 3.72 5.51 -16.09
C ASP A 247 3.14 4.62 -14.98
N LEU A 248 3.24 5.09 -13.74
CA LEU A 248 2.55 4.56 -12.59
C LEU A 248 1.80 5.70 -11.90
N VAL A 249 0.65 5.99 -12.45
CA VAL A 249 -0.25 7.06 -12.01
C VAL A 249 -1.64 6.53 -11.77
N ALA A 250 -2.43 7.26 -11.00
CA ALA A 250 -3.81 6.96 -10.68
C ALA A 250 -4.70 8.17 -10.99
N ASP A 251 -5.96 7.93 -11.27
CA ASP A 251 -6.98 8.96 -11.31
C ASP A 251 -7.68 8.99 -9.95
N ASN A 252 -7.48 10.07 -9.20
CA ASN A 252 -8.05 10.25 -7.86
C ASN A 252 -9.48 10.80 -7.88
N SER A 253 -10.07 11.11 -9.03
CA SER A 253 -11.36 11.82 -9.12
C SER A 253 -12.51 11.09 -8.42
N GLU A 254 -12.60 9.76 -8.52
CA GLU A 254 -13.60 8.99 -7.78
C GLU A 254 -13.30 8.93 -6.28
N LEU A 255 -12.03 8.82 -5.89
CA LEU A 255 -11.61 8.87 -4.49
C LEU A 255 -12.02 10.20 -3.84
N GLU A 256 -11.69 11.32 -4.48
CA GLU A 256 -12.00 12.67 -4.03
C GLU A 256 -13.52 12.88 -3.95
N ARG A 257 -14.24 12.50 -5.00
CA ARG A 257 -15.70 12.66 -5.05
C ARG A 257 -16.45 11.83 -4.02
N LEU A 258 -16.05 10.57 -3.78
CA LEU A 258 -16.78 9.64 -2.93
C LEU A 258 -16.35 9.69 -1.47
N LEU A 259 -15.07 9.88 -1.22
CA LEU A 259 -14.49 9.83 0.12
C LEU A 259 -14.04 11.20 0.64
N ASP A 260 -14.02 12.24 -0.20
CA ASP A 260 -13.51 13.58 0.15
C ASP A 260 -12.07 13.53 0.69
N VAL A 261 -11.22 12.72 0.04
CA VAL A 261 -9.82 12.54 0.41
C VAL A 261 -8.93 13.11 -0.67
N HIS A 262 -8.13 14.10 -0.31
CA HIS A 262 -7.19 14.80 -1.19
C HIS A 262 -5.75 14.43 -0.79
N PRO A 263 -5.11 13.45 -1.45
CA PRO A 263 -3.77 13.01 -1.10
C PRO A 263 -2.75 14.15 -1.24
N ARG A 264 -1.77 14.19 -0.33
CA ARG A 264 -0.72 15.21 -0.32
C ARG A 264 0.26 15.06 -1.49
N PRO A 265 0.90 16.17 -1.94
CA PRO A 265 2.01 16.13 -2.89
C PRO A 265 3.19 15.35 -2.32
N PHE A 266 4.06 14.82 -3.22
CA PHE A 266 5.26 14.08 -2.83
C PHE A 266 6.33 15.00 -2.22
N ARG A 267 6.32 15.12 -0.91
CA ARG A 267 7.28 15.91 -0.12
C ARG A 267 7.88 15.06 0.99
N PRO A 268 8.77 14.10 0.64
CA PRO A 268 9.39 13.25 1.66
C PRO A 268 10.35 14.07 2.53
N ASP A 269 10.45 13.67 3.79
CA ASP A 269 11.44 14.13 4.76
C ASP A 269 12.26 12.95 5.31
N ALA A 270 13.20 13.20 6.21
CA ALA A 270 14.06 12.17 6.78
C ALA A 270 13.29 11.09 7.53
N ARG A 271 12.17 11.45 8.18
CA ARG A 271 11.32 10.53 8.97
C ARG A 271 10.68 9.45 8.10
N CYS A 272 10.46 9.76 6.81
CA CYS A 272 9.90 8.78 5.87
C CYS A 272 10.76 7.52 5.71
N TRP A 273 12.06 7.58 6.04
CA TRP A 273 13.03 6.50 5.82
C TRP A 273 13.48 5.82 7.11
N GLU A 274 13.13 6.36 8.25
CA GLU A 274 13.43 5.80 9.56
C GLU A 274 12.51 4.59 9.84
N PRO A 275 12.99 3.58 10.58
CA PRO A 275 12.11 2.53 11.07
C PRO A 275 11.13 3.14 12.09
N GLY A 276 9.86 3.12 11.76
CA GLY A 276 8.79 3.51 12.69
C GLY A 276 8.49 2.42 13.70
#